data_270c22f19028057d560381d95050aebf
#
_entry.id   270c22f19028057d560381d95050aebf
#
_cell.length_a   1.000
_cell.length_b   1.000
_cell.length_c   1.000
_cell.angle_alpha   90.00
_cell.angle_beta   90.00
_cell.angle_gamma   90.00
#
_symmetry.space_group_name_H-M   'P 1'
#
loop_
_entity.id
_entity.type
_entity.pdbx_description
1 polymer ?
#
loop_
_entity_poly.entity_id
_entity_poly.type
_entity_poly.pdbx_seq_one_letter_code
_entity_poly.pdbx_strand_id
1 'polypeptide(L)'
;MIAATKFLTKANTNGIFVVMHNDSNDDTVVCHKGTRVRKNHTSKRGAFETVGDDPAFIITENNIEKNMNDDFFKNEKYDPKLNLDAKVALVKYHPGYDPRQIKDLADLGFGAIIFEGTGLGHIGKTMYDVIRDAKEQGLFLGMTSQCLDGSVRMTVYDSGRDLLDLGIVPLENMIPETALVKAMWAYGNSTNSEEIESLMLRNIASEF
;
A
#
# COMPACT_ATOMS: atom_id res chain seq x y z
N MET A 1 20.77 2.43 -15.98
CA MET A 1 20.20 2.54 -17.35
C MET A 1 20.39 1.24 -18.18
N ILE A 2 21.60 0.68 -18.33
CA ILE A 2 21.83 -0.53 -19.14
C ILE A 2 20.92 -1.69 -18.72
N ALA A 3 20.84 -2.01 -17.43
CA ALA A 3 19.98 -3.09 -16.93
C ALA A 3 18.48 -2.85 -17.20
N ALA A 4 18.00 -1.61 -17.06
CA ALA A 4 16.62 -1.26 -17.38
C ALA A 4 16.32 -1.41 -18.88
N THR A 5 17.24 -1.00 -19.77
CA THR A 5 17.11 -1.21 -21.21
C THR A 5 17.11 -2.70 -21.56
N LYS A 6 18.00 -3.49 -20.94
CA LYS A 6 18.04 -4.94 -21.09
C LYS A 6 16.71 -5.58 -20.65
N PHE A 7 16.17 -5.15 -19.52
CA PHE A 7 14.87 -5.61 -19.02
C PHE A 7 13.77 -5.31 -20.03
N LEU A 8 13.62 -4.07 -20.48
CA LEU A 8 12.60 -3.66 -21.44
C LEU A 8 12.65 -4.42 -22.77
N THR A 9 13.84 -4.83 -23.20
CA THR A 9 14.00 -5.51 -24.52
C THR A 9 13.90 -7.02 -24.45
N LYS A 10 14.04 -7.62 -23.26
CA LYS A 10 14.13 -9.08 -23.10
C LYS A 10 13.07 -9.68 -22.18
N ALA A 11 12.56 -8.92 -21.21
CA ALA A 11 11.51 -9.40 -20.33
C ALA A 11 10.15 -9.24 -21.02
N ASN A 12 9.49 -10.36 -21.29
CA ASN A 12 8.12 -10.35 -21.81
C ASN A 12 7.14 -10.27 -20.64
N THR A 13 6.95 -9.05 -20.12
CA THR A 13 6.08 -8.79 -18.97
C THR A 13 5.43 -7.41 -19.07
N ASN A 14 4.29 -7.24 -18.40
CA ASN A 14 3.60 -5.96 -18.24
C ASN A 14 3.73 -5.51 -16.78
N GLY A 15 3.62 -4.22 -16.54
CA GLY A 15 3.61 -3.63 -15.20
C GLY A 15 4.48 -2.39 -15.08
N ILE A 16 4.49 -1.83 -13.87
CA ILE A 16 5.33 -0.68 -13.50
C ILE A 16 6.38 -1.18 -12.52
N PHE A 17 7.64 -0.96 -12.87
CA PHE A 17 8.77 -1.47 -12.10
C PHE A 17 9.77 -0.35 -11.79
N VAL A 18 10.36 -0.43 -10.60
CA VAL A 18 11.54 0.35 -10.21
C VAL A 18 12.76 -0.55 -10.36
N VAL A 19 13.67 -0.18 -11.27
CA VAL A 19 14.87 -0.95 -11.59
C VAL A 19 16.08 -0.29 -10.93
N MET A 20 16.61 -0.91 -9.88
CA MET A 20 17.67 -0.34 -9.04
C MET A 20 18.71 -1.39 -8.66
N HIS A 21 19.89 -0.92 -8.19
CA HIS A 21 20.94 -1.80 -7.69
C HIS A 21 20.44 -2.64 -6.51
N ASN A 22 20.84 -3.91 -6.49
CA ASN A 22 20.55 -4.80 -5.36
C ASN A 22 21.39 -4.43 -4.13
N ASP A 23 22.62 -4.04 -4.34
CA ASP A 23 23.59 -3.70 -3.29
C ASP A 23 24.53 -2.56 -3.70
N SER A 24 25.72 -2.50 -3.13
CA SER A 24 26.73 -1.49 -3.48
C SER A 24 27.47 -1.74 -4.80
N ASN A 25 27.35 -2.95 -5.39
CA ASN A 25 27.99 -3.34 -6.63
C ASN A 25 27.11 -3.02 -7.84
N ASP A 26 27.66 -3.16 -9.04
CA ASP A 26 26.97 -3.00 -10.32
C ASP A 26 26.55 -4.33 -10.96
N ASP A 27 26.95 -5.47 -10.37
CA ASP A 27 26.81 -6.79 -10.96
C ASP A 27 25.37 -7.31 -10.97
N THR A 28 24.60 -6.88 -9.97
CA THR A 28 23.20 -7.29 -9.80
C THR A 28 22.28 -6.08 -9.65
N VAL A 29 21.25 -6.07 -10.48
CA VAL A 29 20.18 -5.07 -10.46
C VAL A 29 18.86 -5.80 -10.26
N VAL A 30 17.97 -5.24 -9.48
CA VAL A 30 16.65 -5.82 -9.21
C VAL A 30 15.54 -4.95 -9.77
N CYS A 31 14.45 -5.61 -10.19
CA CYS A 31 13.21 -4.98 -10.57
C CYS A 31 12.21 -5.18 -9.44
N HIS A 32 11.83 -4.10 -8.80
CA HIS A 32 10.78 -4.08 -7.78
C HIS A 32 9.44 -3.75 -8.43
N LYS A 33 8.35 -4.39 -8.01
CA LYS A 33 6.98 -3.95 -8.35
C LYS A 33 6.76 -2.55 -7.79
N GLY A 34 6.19 -1.63 -8.58
CA GLY A 34 5.94 -0.25 -8.15
C GLY A 34 5.06 -0.12 -6.91
N THR A 35 4.19 -1.10 -6.68
CA THR A 35 3.27 -1.18 -5.52
C THR A 35 3.90 -1.76 -4.26
N ARG A 36 5.12 -2.33 -4.36
CA ARG A 36 5.80 -3.01 -3.25
C ARG A 36 7.15 -2.38 -2.89
N VAL A 37 7.61 -1.41 -3.66
CA VAL A 37 8.93 -0.85 -3.48
C VAL A 37 8.93 0.29 -2.47
N ARG A 38 9.92 0.28 -1.56
CA ARG A 38 10.21 1.39 -0.66
C ARG A 38 11.68 1.75 -0.71
N LYS A 39 11.97 3.05 -0.61
CA LYS A 39 13.32 3.53 -0.43
C LYS A 39 13.66 3.53 1.06
N ASN A 40 14.35 2.50 1.54
CA ASN A 40 14.67 2.31 2.96
C ASN A 40 15.93 3.06 3.44
N HIS A 41 16.71 3.64 2.52
CA HIS A 41 17.89 4.41 2.87
C HIS A 41 18.00 5.68 2.04
N THR A 42 18.42 6.79 2.65
CA THR A 42 18.46 8.11 2.00
C THR A 42 19.46 8.20 0.84
N SER A 43 20.61 7.51 0.92
CA SER A 43 21.74 7.70 0.00
C SER A 43 22.47 6.42 -0.44
N LYS A 44 22.21 5.26 0.15
CA LYS A 44 22.82 3.98 -0.21
C LYS A 44 22.41 3.57 -1.64
N ARG A 45 23.27 2.88 -2.42
CA ARG A 45 22.95 2.41 -3.78
C ARG A 45 21.80 1.41 -3.77
N GLY A 46 21.90 0.32 -3.01
CA GLY A 46 20.81 -0.65 -2.79
C GLY A 46 19.79 -0.11 -1.76
N ALA A 47 19.30 1.11 -1.96
CA ALA A 47 18.37 1.76 -1.02
C ALA A 47 16.91 1.37 -1.23
N PHE A 48 16.56 0.91 -2.43
CA PHE A 48 15.23 0.47 -2.77
C PHE A 48 15.09 -1.02 -2.49
N GLU A 49 14.04 -1.39 -1.78
CA GLU A 49 13.79 -2.77 -1.37
C GLU A 49 12.32 -3.11 -1.65
N THR A 50 12.07 -4.36 -2.03
CA THR A 50 10.70 -4.90 -2.08
C THR A 50 10.27 -5.21 -0.65
N VAL A 51 9.10 -4.77 -0.25
CA VAL A 51 8.55 -4.96 1.10
C VAL A 51 7.44 -6.02 1.06
N GLY A 52 7.57 -7.04 1.92
CA GLY A 52 6.58 -8.09 2.09
C GLY A 52 6.41 -9.03 0.88
N ASP A 53 7.36 -9.04 -0.05
CA ASP A 53 7.41 -9.90 -1.25
C ASP A 53 8.86 -10.03 -1.74
N ASP A 54 9.12 -10.85 -2.74
CA ASP A 54 10.39 -10.90 -3.44
C ASP A 54 10.46 -9.89 -4.59
N PRO A 55 11.67 -9.42 -4.98
CA PRO A 55 11.82 -8.64 -6.21
C PRO A 55 11.25 -9.39 -7.41
N ALA A 56 10.54 -8.68 -8.28
CA ALA A 56 9.90 -9.29 -9.44
C ALA A 56 10.91 -9.95 -10.42
N PHE A 57 12.07 -9.32 -10.58
CA PHE A 57 13.16 -9.86 -11.41
C PHE A 57 14.52 -9.52 -10.80
N ILE A 58 15.48 -10.42 -11.04
CA ILE A 58 16.90 -10.22 -10.75
C ILE A 58 17.66 -10.19 -12.10
N ILE A 59 18.41 -9.13 -12.32
CA ILE A 59 19.15 -8.90 -13.58
C ILE A 59 20.65 -8.93 -13.29
N THR A 60 21.34 -9.83 -13.95
CA THR A 60 22.81 -9.88 -13.99
C THR A 60 23.30 -9.58 -15.40
N GLU A 61 24.61 -9.55 -15.62
CA GLU A 61 25.19 -9.34 -16.94
C GLU A 61 24.63 -10.32 -17.98
N ASN A 62 24.46 -11.58 -17.62
CA ASN A 62 24.13 -12.66 -18.56
C ASN A 62 22.68 -13.17 -18.44
N ASN A 63 21.95 -12.84 -17.38
CA ASN A 63 20.64 -13.44 -17.09
C ASN A 63 19.61 -12.40 -16.63
N ILE A 64 18.34 -12.74 -16.86
CA ILE A 64 17.18 -12.11 -16.21
C ILE A 64 16.39 -13.26 -15.57
N GLU A 65 16.45 -13.35 -14.27
CA GLU A 65 15.69 -14.31 -13.47
C GLU A 65 14.36 -13.68 -13.09
N LYS A 66 13.27 -14.43 -13.28
CA LYS A 66 11.91 -14.00 -12.99
C LYS A 66 11.41 -14.67 -11.73
N ASN A 67 10.98 -13.89 -10.74
CA ASN A 67 10.44 -14.37 -9.46
C ASN A 67 8.92 -14.14 -9.32
N MET A 68 8.32 -13.31 -10.20
CA MET A 68 6.91 -13.00 -10.13
C MET A 68 6.03 -13.92 -10.96
N ASN A 69 4.77 -14.06 -10.56
CA ASN A 69 3.73 -14.68 -11.37
C ASN A 69 3.05 -13.63 -12.26
N ASP A 70 2.98 -13.86 -13.59
CA ASP A 70 2.43 -12.90 -14.59
C ASP A 70 0.90 -12.91 -14.70
N ASP A 71 0.19 -13.74 -13.92
CA ASP A 71 -1.23 -13.98 -14.16
C ASP A 71 -2.13 -12.76 -13.93
N PHE A 72 -1.62 -11.72 -13.25
CA PHE A 72 -2.37 -10.49 -12.97
C PHE A 72 -2.68 -9.64 -14.22
N PHE A 73 -1.87 -9.72 -15.27
CA PHE A 73 -1.97 -8.81 -16.42
C PHE A 73 -2.38 -9.50 -17.73
N LYS A 74 -2.75 -10.78 -17.66
CA LYS A 74 -3.19 -11.52 -18.84
C LYS A 74 -4.67 -11.30 -19.11
N ASN A 75 -4.98 -10.75 -20.28
CA ASN A 75 -6.32 -10.71 -20.89
C ASN A 75 -7.32 -9.64 -20.41
N GLU A 76 -6.93 -8.62 -19.67
CA GLU A 76 -7.82 -7.50 -19.41
C GLU A 76 -7.77 -6.49 -20.56
N LYS A 77 -8.97 -6.01 -20.99
CA LYS A 77 -9.05 -4.90 -21.92
C LYS A 77 -8.49 -3.65 -21.25
N TYR A 78 -7.63 -2.92 -21.95
CA TYR A 78 -7.12 -1.65 -21.45
C TYR A 78 -8.26 -0.66 -21.26
N ASP A 79 -8.59 -0.37 -20.02
CA ASP A 79 -9.64 0.56 -19.60
C ASP A 79 -9.16 1.34 -18.37
N PRO A 80 -8.26 2.33 -18.56
CA PRO A 80 -7.65 3.05 -17.47
C PRO A 80 -8.64 3.98 -16.77
N LYS A 81 -8.75 3.86 -15.45
CA LYS A 81 -9.44 4.81 -14.59
C LYS A 81 -8.43 5.81 -14.07
N LEU A 82 -8.51 7.07 -14.52
CA LEU A 82 -7.46 8.08 -14.34
C LEU A 82 -7.75 9.10 -13.22
N ASN A 83 -8.93 9.02 -12.59
CA ASN A 83 -9.27 9.96 -11.54
C ASN A 83 -8.48 9.65 -10.26
N LEU A 84 -7.97 10.70 -9.64
CA LEU A 84 -7.34 10.68 -8.33
C LEU A 84 -7.96 11.77 -7.48
N ASP A 85 -8.35 11.46 -6.25
CA ASP A 85 -8.81 12.45 -5.29
C ASP A 85 -7.83 12.52 -4.12
N ALA A 86 -7.32 13.73 -3.84
CA ALA A 86 -6.35 13.98 -2.78
C ALA A 86 -6.98 14.06 -1.37
N LYS A 87 -8.32 13.95 -1.25
CA LYS A 87 -9.03 13.96 0.04
C LYS A 87 -8.92 12.61 0.77
N VAL A 88 -7.69 12.10 0.86
CA VAL A 88 -7.29 10.88 1.59
C VAL A 88 -6.13 11.22 2.51
N ALA A 89 -6.22 10.84 3.78
CA ALA A 89 -5.16 11.09 4.76
C ALA A 89 -4.40 9.79 5.10
N LEU A 90 -3.10 9.90 5.31
CA LEU A 90 -2.27 8.87 5.94
C LEU A 90 -1.96 9.29 7.37
N VAL A 91 -2.35 8.48 8.34
CA VAL A 91 -2.23 8.77 9.77
C VAL A 91 -1.34 7.74 10.45
N LYS A 92 -0.13 8.14 10.80
CA LYS A 92 0.78 7.31 11.59
C LYS A 92 0.43 7.42 13.06
N TYR A 93 -0.13 6.36 13.63
CA TYR A 93 -0.53 6.33 15.02
C TYR A 93 0.68 6.27 15.96
N HIS A 94 0.61 6.99 17.06
CA HIS A 94 1.56 6.91 18.19
C HIS A 94 0.81 7.09 19.52
N PRO A 95 1.36 6.61 20.65
CA PRO A 95 0.84 6.93 21.98
C PRO A 95 0.75 8.45 22.19
N GLY A 96 -0.40 8.93 22.66
CA GLY A 96 -0.67 10.36 22.80
C GLY A 96 -1.13 11.06 21.50
N TYR A 97 -1.47 10.30 20.45
CA TYR A 97 -2.14 10.88 19.28
C TYR A 97 -3.45 11.56 19.69
N ASP A 98 -3.69 12.79 19.23
CA ASP A 98 -4.89 13.55 19.54
C ASP A 98 -6.05 13.09 18.64
N PRO A 99 -7.10 12.44 19.19
CA PRO A 99 -8.22 11.95 18.40
C PRO A 99 -8.96 13.04 17.61
N ARG A 100 -8.92 14.29 18.07
CA ARG A 100 -9.58 15.42 17.39
C ARG A 100 -9.09 15.63 15.97
N GLN A 101 -7.84 15.23 15.67
CA GLN A 101 -7.31 15.31 14.30
C GLN A 101 -8.09 14.46 13.29
N ILE A 102 -8.66 13.32 13.72
CA ILE A 102 -9.52 12.50 12.86
C ILE A 102 -10.84 13.22 12.56
N LYS A 103 -11.43 13.84 13.58
CA LYS A 103 -12.63 14.66 13.40
C LYS A 103 -12.35 15.84 12.46
N ASP A 104 -11.22 16.53 12.64
CA ASP A 104 -10.85 17.67 11.78
C ASP A 104 -10.69 17.23 10.31
N LEU A 105 -10.13 16.05 10.05
CA LEU A 105 -10.05 15.50 8.69
C LEU A 105 -11.45 15.26 8.09
N ALA A 106 -12.36 14.68 8.86
CA ALA A 106 -13.73 14.46 8.41
C ALA A 106 -14.44 15.82 8.13
N ASP A 107 -14.33 16.78 9.03
CA ASP A 107 -14.92 18.12 8.88
C ASP A 107 -14.33 18.89 7.67
N LEU A 108 -13.07 18.62 7.28
CA LEU A 108 -12.43 19.15 6.10
C LEU A 108 -12.82 18.42 4.80
N GLY A 109 -13.71 17.43 4.87
CA GLY A 109 -14.24 16.70 3.72
C GLY A 109 -13.29 15.63 3.16
N PHE A 110 -12.42 15.06 4.00
CA PHE A 110 -11.68 13.85 3.61
C PHE A 110 -12.67 12.67 3.53
N GLY A 111 -12.50 11.84 2.48
CA GLY A 111 -13.36 10.67 2.25
C GLY A 111 -12.75 9.35 2.69
N ALA A 112 -11.43 9.33 2.93
CA ALA A 112 -10.74 8.15 3.40
C ALA A 112 -9.57 8.48 4.34
N ILE A 113 -9.32 7.60 5.30
CA ILE A 113 -8.16 7.65 6.20
C ILE A 113 -7.48 6.30 6.20
N ILE A 114 -6.19 6.29 5.91
CA ILE A 114 -5.32 5.13 6.01
C ILE A 114 -4.52 5.27 7.30
N PHE A 115 -4.69 4.33 8.22
CA PHE A 115 -3.92 4.28 9.45
C PHE A 115 -2.66 3.42 9.27
N GLU A 116 -1.52 3.90 9.74
CA GLU A 116 -0.37 3.09 10.09
C GLU A 116 -0.46 2.73 11.57
N GLY A 117 -1.06 1.57 11.86
CA GLY A 117 -1.18 1.06 13.22
C GLY A 117 0.11 0.41 13.73
N THR A 118 0.19 0.15 15.01
CA THR A 118 1.32 -0.56 15.62
C THR A 118 1.17 -2.08 15.45
N GLY A 119 2.28 -2.78 15.18
CA GLY A 119 2.32 -4.24 15.10
C GLY A 119 1.27 -4.82 14.15
N LEU A 120 0.36 -5.62 14.67
CA LEU A 120 -0.70 -6.29 13.89
C LEU A 120 -1.86 -5.38 13.44
N GLY A 121 -1.70 -4.06 13.50
CA GLY A 121 -2.72 -3.09 13.11
C GLY A 121 -3.53 -2.58 14.30
N HIS A 122 -2.83 -2.10 15.35
CA HIS A 122 -3.49 -1.59 16.56
C HIS A 122 -3.35 -0.09 16.71
N ILE A 123 -4.41 0.53 17.20
CA ILE A 123 -4.46 1.92 17.69
C ILE A 123 -5.17 1.95 19.04
N GLY A 124 -4.91 2.98 19.85
CA GLY A 124 -5.41 3.04 21.23
C GLY A 124 -6.91 3.26 21.32
N LYS A 125 -7.50 2.80 22.42
CA LYS A 125 -8.96 2.93 22.70
C LYS A 125 -9.45 4.37 22.71
N THR A 126 -8.58 5.34 22.98
CA THR A 126 -8.91 6.77 22.92
C THR A 126 -9.36 7.22 21.52
N MET A 127 -9.10 6.44 20.49
CA MET A 127 -9.48 6.70 19.10
C MET A 127 -10.87 6.19 18.74
N TYR A 128 -11.50 5.32 19.57
CA TYR A 128 -12.69 4.56 19.17
C TYR A 128 -13.90 5.43 18.85
N ASP A 129 -14.15 6.48 19.64
CA ASP A 129 -15.30 7.36 19.42
C ASP A 129 -15.15 8.14 18.11
N VAL A 130 -14.00 8.74 17.85
CA VAL A 130 -13.76 9.48 16.59
C VAL A 130 -13.71 8.59 15.36
N ILE A 131 -13.34 7.30 15.50
CA ILE A 131 -13.41 6.30 14.44
C ILE A 131 -14.86 5.98 14.12
N ARG A 132 -15.71 5.76 15.14
CA ARG A 132 -17.14 5.54 14.97
C ARG A 132 -17.79 6.73 14.26
N ASP A 133 -17.55 7.95 14.75
CA ASP A 133 -18.08 9.17 14.18
C ASP A 133 -17.67 9.35 12.71
N ALA A 134 -16.39 9.08 12.38
CA ALA A 134 -15.89 9.15 11.01
C ALA A 134 -16.55 8.10 10.11
N LYS A 135 -16.75 6.87 10.60
CA LYS A 135 -17.43 5.80 9.86
C LYS A 135 -18.90 6.15 9.62
N GLU A 136 -19.59 6.69 10.61
CA GLU A 136 -20.98 7.16 10.49
C GLU A 136 -21.13 8.31 9.48
N GLN A 137 -20.11 9.13 9.30
CA GLN A 137 -20.01 10.15 8.26
C GLN A 137 -19.69 9.57 6.86
N GLY A 138 -19.50 8.26 6.75
CA GLY A 138 -19.27 7.57 5.48
C GLY A 138 -17.80 7.50 5.04
N LEU A 139 -16.84 7.82 5.91
CA LEU A 139 -15.42 7.71 5.57
C LEU A 139 -15.01 6.24 5.42
N PHE A 140 -14.14 5.98 4.44
CA PHE A 140 -13.41 4.72 4.39
C PHE A 140 -12.22 4.78 5.36
N LEU A 141 -12.08 3.75 6.21
CA LEU A 141 -11.02 3.66 7.22
C LEU A 141 -10.22 2.38 6.98
N GLY A 142 -9.00 2.51 6.46
CA GLY A 142 -8.09 1.40 6.18
C GLY A 142 -6.98 1.28 7.22
N MET A 143 -6.58 0.04 7.55
CA MET A 143 -5.48 -0.24 8.49
C MET A 143 -4.32 -0.90 7.79
N THR A 144 -3.14 -0.26 7.86
CA THR A 144 -1.83 -0.81 7.53
C THR A 144 -0.97 -0.94 8.79
N SER A 145 0.24 -1.44 8.67
CA SER A 145 1.19 -1.52 9.79
C SER A 145 2.35 -0.56 9.63
N GLN A 146 2.89 -0.10 10.77
CA GLN A 146 4.18 0.59 10.84
C GLN A 146 5.37 -0.37 10.66
N CYS A 147 5.12 -1.69 10.79
CA CYS A 147 6.12 -2.71 10.54
C CYS A 147 6.39 -2.81 9.03
N LEU A 148 7.66 -3.02 8.66
CA LEU A 148 8.04 -3.20 7.26
C LEU A 148 7.56 -4.55 6.72
N ASP A 149 7.67 -5.59 7.53
CA ASP A 149 7.34 -6.95 7.14
C ASP A 149 6.14 -7.48 7.92
N GLY A 150 5.42 -8.40 7.30
CA GLY A 150 4.27 -9.07 7.87
C GLY A 150 2.93 -8.45 7.44
N SER A 151 1.85 -9.04 7.92
CA SER A 151 0.48 -8.63 7.58
C SER A 151 -0.25 -8.10 8.82
N VAL A 152 -1.14 -7.15 8.60
CA VAL A 152 -2.14 -6.75 9.59
C VAL A 152 -3.02 -7.96 9.93
N ARG A 153 -3.17 -8.27 11.23
CA ARG A 153 -3.98 -9.37 11.75
C ARG A 153 -4.78 -8.95 12.97
N MET A 154 -5.82 -8.18 12.73
CA MET A 154 -6.61 -7.52 13.77
C MET A 154 -7.47 -8.51 14.59
N THR A 155 -7.64 -9.75 14.15
CA THR A 155 -8.43 -10.77 14.86
C THR A 155 -7.70 -11.41 16.04
N VAL A 156 -6.39 -11.18 16.21
CA VAL A 156 -5.55 -11.85 17.23
C VAL A 156 -5.87 -11.35 18.65
N TYR A 157 -6.05 -10.04 18.81
CA TYR A 157 -6.31 -9.41 20.11
C TYR A 157 -7.67 -8.73 20.16
N ASP A 158 -8.25 -8.57 21.37
CA ASP A 158 -9.54 -7.92 21.56
C ASP A 158 -9.57 -6.50 20.99
N SER A 159 -8.50 -5.71 21.20
CA SER A 159 -8.41 -4.35 20.67
C SER A 159 -8.44 -4.28 19.13
N GLY A 160 -7.97 -5.32 18.46
CA GLY A 160 -8.09 -5.42 16.99
C GLY A 160 -9.52 -5.76 16.57
N ARG A 161 -10.17 -6.68 17.29
CA ARG A 161 -11.58 -7.02 17.03
C ARG A 161 -12.51 -5.82 17.28
N ASP A 162 -12.28 -5.07 18.36
CA ASP A 162 -13.02 -3.82 18.62
C ASP A 162 -12.94 -2.85 17.42
N LEU A 163 -11.75 -2.72 16.79
CA LEU A 163 -11.54 -1.85 15.63
C LEU A 163 -12.22 -2.37 14.37
N LEU A 164 -12.26 -3.70 14.17
CA LEU A 164 -13.02 -4.31 13.08
C LEU A 164 -14.54 -4.04 13.25
N ASP A 165 -15.04 -4.19 14.47
CA ASP A 165 -16.45 -3.91 14.80
C ASP A 165 -16.81 -2.42 14.60
N LEU A 166 -15.84 -1.52 14.72
CA LEU A 166 -15.98 -0.11 14.39
C LEU A 166 -15.88 0.19 12.89
N GLY A 167 -15.64 -0.82 12.06
CA GLY A 167 -15.61 -0.70 10.59
C GLY A 167 -14.27 -0.31 9.99
N ILE A 168 -13.17 -0.51 10.72
CA ILE A 168 -11.83 -0.41 10.12
C ILE A 168 -11.55 -1.64 9.25
N VAL A 169 -11.07 -1.42 8.04
CA VAL A 169 -10.76 -2.45 7.04
C VAL A 169 -9.27 -2.79 7.07
N PRO A 170 -8.88 -4.04 7.41
CA PRO A 170 -7.48 -4.45 7.36
C PRO A 170 -6.99 -4.54 5.91
N LEU A 171 -5.84 -3.94 5.62
CA LEU A 171 -5.24 -3.92 4.28
C LEU A 171 -4.07 -4.92 4.15
N GLU A 172 -4.13 -5.99 4.93
CA GLU A 172 -3.19 -7.12 4.90
C GLU A 172 -1.71 -6.68 4.99
N ASN A 173 -0.89 -7.02 3.98
CA ASN A 173 0.51 -6.62 3.89
C ASN A 173 0.74 -5.47 2.89
N MET A 174 -0.31 -4.76 2.48
CA MET A 174 -0.17 -3.56 1.64
C MET A 174 0.66 -2.50 2.38
N ILE A 175 1.70 -1.98 1.72
CA ILE A 175 2.52 -0.93 2.33
C ILE A 175 1.74 0.40 2.40
N PRO A 176 1.96 1.23 3.42
CA PRO A 176 1.19 2.46 3.66
C PRO A 176 1.16 3.43 2.47
N GLU A 177 2.27 3.55 1.75
CA GLU A 177 2.38 4.42 0.58
C GLU A 177 1.48 3.95 -0.56
N THR A 178 1.44 2.65 -0.79
CA THR A 178 0.54 2.05 -1.79
C THR A 178 -0.91 2.16 -1.36
N ALA A 179 -1.21 1.90 -0.10
CA ALA A 179 -2.55 2.04 0.45
C ALA A 179 -3.09 3.48 0.29
N LEU A 180 -2.24 4.49 0.57
CA LEU A 180 -2.60 5.90 0.39
C LEU A 180 -2.94 6.21 -1.07
N VAL A 181 -2.05 5.87 -2.01
CA VAL A 181 -2.25 6.17 -3.44
C VAL A 181 -3.42 5.38 -4.02
N LYS A 182 -3.57 4.11 -3.63
CA LYS A 182 -4.71 3.28 -4.03
C LYS A 182 -6.03 3.84 -3.50
N ALA A 183 -6.05 4.35 -2.26
CA ALA A 183 -7.24 4.99 -1.70
C ALA A 183 -7.58 6.29 -2.43
N MET A 184 -6.59 7.10 -2.83
CA MET A 184 -6.83 8.29 -3.68
C MET A 184 -7.46 7.90 -5.02
N TRP A 185 -6.99 6.82 -5.63
CA TRP A 185 -7.54 6.29 -6.86
C TRP A 185 -8.95 5.69 -6.63
N ALA A 186 -9.14 4.89 -5.61
CA ALA A 186 -10.43 4.30 -5.28
C ALA A 186 -11.47 5.39 -4.99
N TYR A 187 -11.13 6.39 -4.19
CA TYR A 187 -12.01 7.51 -3.86
C TYR A 187 -12.36 8.34 -5.10
N GLY A 188 -11.39 8.62 -5.96
CA GLY A 188 -11.63 9.36 -7.21
C GLY A 188 -12.46 8.61 -8.26
N ASN A 189 -12.69 7.29 -8.10
CA ASN A 189 -13.43 6.45 -9.04
C ASN A 189 -14.62 5.72 -8.41
N SER A 190 -15.04 6.11 -7.21
CA SER A 190 -16.16 5.54 -6.45
C SER A 190 -17.19 6.60 -6.13
N THR A 191 -18.39 6.16 -5.77
CA THR A 191 -19.51 7.02 -5.37
C THR A 191 -19.86 6.91 -3.88
N ASN A 192 -19.37 5.85 -3.21
CA ASN A 192 -19.65 5.57 -1.80
C ASN A 192 -18.54 4.74 -1.16
N SER A 193 -18.57 4.61 0.18
CA SER A 193 -17.52 3.90 0.94
C SER A 193 -17.46 2.39 0.68
N GLU A 194 -18.56 1.75 0.30
CA GLU A 194 -18.59 0.31 -0.02
C GLU A 194 -17.84 0.03 -1.32
N GLU A 195 -17.99 0.90 -2.33
CA GLU A 195 -17.22 0.81 -3.58
C GLU A 195 -15.73 1.05 -3.34
N ILE A 196 -15.38 2.01 -2.47
CA ILE A 196 -13.98 2.25 -2.08
C ILE A 196 -13.41 0.99 -1.44
N GLU A 197 -14.11 0.39 -0.47
CA GLU A 197 -13.69 -0.84 0.20
C GLU A 197 -13.48 -1.99 -0.80
N SER A 198 -14.43 -2.21 -1.70
CA SER A 198 -14.33 -3.22 -2.76
C SER A 198 -13.09 -3.03 -3.64
N LEU A 199 -12.80 -1.78 -4.04
CA LEU A 199 -11.61 -1.47 -4.83
C LEU A 199 -10.32 -1.63 -4.01
N MET A 200 -10.32 -1.24 -2.74
CA MET A 200 -9.17 -1.37 -1.85
C MET A 200 -8.79 -2.83 -1.60
N LEU A 201 -9.77 -3.72 -1.43
CA LEU A 201 -9.55 -5.15 -1.17
C LEU A 201 -9.31 -5.97 -2.44
N ARG A 202 -9.54 -5.41 -3.63
CA ARG A 202 -9.22 -6.07 -4.90
C ARG A 202 -7.74 -5.92 -5.21
N ASN A 203 -7.02 -7.03 -5.34
CA ASN A 203 -5.62 -7.01 -5.79
C ASN A 203 -5.56 -6.71 -7.31
N ILE A 204 -5.16 -5.50 -7.68
CA ILE A 204 -5.18 -5.00 -9.07
C ILE A 204 -3.78 -4.99 -9.66
N ALA A 205 -2.78 -4.60 -8.87
CA ALA A 205 -1.40 -4.41 -9.32
C ALA A 205 -0.39 -5.06 -8.37
N SER A 206 -0.73 -6.21 -7.78
CA SER A 206 0.08 -6.92 -6.78
C SER A 206 0.36 -6.05 -5.54
N GLU A 207 -0.66 -5.41 -5.00
CA GLU A 207 -0.53 -4.55 -3.82
C GLU A 207 -0.39 -5.35 -2.52
N PHE A 208 -0.81 -6.63 -2.48
CA PHE A 208 -0.67 -7.59 -1.38
C PHE A 208 -0.52 -9.02 -1.86
#